data_f17bf50b762b0d455e86eaad06500f8d
#
_entry.id   f17bf50b762b0d455e86eaad06500f8d
#
_cell.length_a   1.000
_cell.length_b   1.000
_cell.length_c   1.000
_cell.angle_alpha   90.00
_cell.angle_beta   90.00
_cell.angle_gamma   90.00
#
_symmetry.space_group_name_H-M   'P 1'
#
loop_
_entity.id
_entity.type
_entity.pdbx_description
1 polymer ?
#
loop_
_entity_poly.entity_id
_entity_poly.type
_entity_poly.pdbx_seq_one_letter_code
_entity_poly.pdbx_strand_id
1 'polypeptide(L)'
;RQMCIRDSLYNTDAAWGTQWNLTQVWALAYPEYYSDYISSHLLVYKDAGWLADGIANSRYVSGVGTNLLSTIIAGAYQCGIRDFDVNTAYEACLKNELDGENRPLGAGKIDTRYFVEYGYVPHLDKGDGPDEAFMFSASHTLEYAYSAWAVAQWAKQLGKTDDYNRLMDLSKGWERIYDPSCNFVRPKKKDGTFIEDFNPMQVWRGFQEGNAWQYTFYVCLLYTSDAADE
;
A
#
# COMPACT_ATOMS: atom_id res chain seq x y z
N ARG A 1 -24.69 13.78 -26.49
CA ARG A 1 -24.70 14.17 -25.06
C ARG A 1 -24.67 12.90 -24.14
N GLN A 2 -23.69 12.04 -24.34
CA GLN A 2 -23.43 10.90 -23.49
C GLN A 2 -22.18 11.16 -22.59
N MET A 3 -21.90 12.43 -22.29
CA MET A 3 -20.63 12.88 -21.75
C MET A 3 -20.59 13.07 -20.22
N CYS A 4 -21.63 12.74 -19.49
CA CYS A 4 -21.71 13.17 -18.08
C CYS A 4 -21.70 12.04 -17.02
N ILE A 5 -21.58 10.77 -17.40
CA ILE A 5 -21.60 9.68 -16.39
C ILE A 5 -20.21 9.01 -16.23
N ARG A 6 -19.32 9.14 -17.23
CA ARG A 6 -17.95 8.57 -17.16
C ARG A 6 -16.91 9.51 -16.56
N ASP A 7 -17.27 10.75 -16.24
CA ASP A 7 -16.37 11.77 -15.69
C ASP A 7 -16.72 12.12 -14.23
N SER A 8 -17.33 11.20 -13.51
CA SER A 8 -17.65 11.42 -12.10
C SER A 8 -16.37 11.33 -11.26
N LEU A 9 -16.07 12.38 -10.51
CA LEU A 9 -15.03 12.36 -9.49
C LEU A 9 -15.65 11.86 -8.19
N TYR A 10 -15.21 10.70 -7.73
CA TYR A 10 -15.66 10.14 -6.46
C TYR A 10 -14.90 10.78 -5.31
N ASN A 11 -15.62 11.27 -4.31
CA ASN A 11 -15.03 11.51 -3.01
C ASN A 11 -14.75 10.15 -2.38
N THR A 12 -13.54 9.98 -1.89
CA THR A 12 -13.12 8.75 -1.23
C THR A 12 -12.59 9.10 0.14
N ASP A 13 -12.88 8.27 1.11
CA ASP A 13 -12.13 8.22 2.36
C ASP A 13 -10.82 7.50 2.13
N ALA A 14 -10.12 7.05 3.13
CA ALA A 14 -8.88 6.33 2.99
C ALA A 14 -9.07 4.98 2.27
N ALA A 15 -8.19 4.67 1.32
CA ALA A 15 -8.26 3.45 0.52
C ALA A 15 -7.98 2.17 1.32
N TRP A 16 -7.36 2.28 2.51
CA TRP A 16 -6.92 1.14 3.31
C TRP A 16 -8.03 0.16 3.69
N GLY A 17 -9.25 0.64 3.96
CA GLY A 17 -10.37 -0.22 4.29
C GLY A 17 -11.09 -0.81 3.07
N THR A 18 -11.03 -0.16 1.93
CA THR A 18 -11.76 -0.52 0.71
C THR A 18 -11.27 -1.85 0.13
N GLN A 19 -9.97 -2.11 0.19
CA GLN A 19 -9.34 -3.29 -0.41
C GLN A 19 -9.64 -4.60 0.33
N TRP A 20 -10.12 -4.59 1.59
CA TRP A 20 -10.31 -5.80 2.38
C TRP A 20 -11.44 -6.71 1.86
N ASN A 21 -12.56 -6.14 1.48
CA ASN A 21 -13.73 -6.90 1.01
C ASN A 21 -14.61 -6.13 0.02
N LEU A 22 -14.59 -4.80 0.04
CA LEU A 22 -15.48 -4.00 -0.80
C LEU A 22 -15.12 -4.13 -2.29
N THR A 23 -13.84 -4.15 -2.62
CA THR A 23 -13.35 -4.32 -3.99
C THR A 23 -13.74 -5.68 -4.58
N GLN A 24 -13.78 -6.73 -3.77
CA GLN A 24 -14.24 -8.05 -4.21
C GLN A 24 -15.74 -8.04 -4.54
N VAL A 25 -16.54 -7.32 -3.75
CA VAL A 25 -17.97 -7.12 -4.07
C VAL A 25 -18.12 -6.33 -5.35
N TRP A 26 -17.33 -5.27 -5.55
CA TRP A 26 -17.37 -4.50 -6.80
C TRP A 26 -16.97 -5.35 -8.01
N ALA A 27 -15.91 -6.16 -7.88
CA ALA A 27 -15.48 -7.03 -8.96
C ALA A 27 -16.56 -8.03 -9.39
N LEU A 28 -17.32 -8.57 -8.44
CA LEU A 28 -18.34 -9.58 -8.68
C LEU A 28 -19.68 -8.99 -9.15
N ALA A 29 -20.11 -7.87 -8.57
CA ALA A 29 -21.47 -7.37 -8.74
C ALA A 29 -21.56 -6.00 -9.42
N TYR A 30 -20.47 -5.20 -9.38
CA TYR A 30 -20.45 -3.82 -9.85
C TYR A 30 -19.17 -3.47 -10.63
N PRO A 31 -18.78 -4.25 -11.68
CA PRO A 31 -17.50 -4.07 -12.36
C PRO A 31 -17.38 -2.70 -13.06
N GLU A 32 -18.49 -2.17 -13.58
CA GLU A 32 -18.51 -0.84 -14.21
C GLU A 32 -18.23 0.27 -13.18
N TYR A 33 -18.84 0.18 -11.99
CA TYR A 33 -18.57 1.11 -10.88
C TYR A 33 -17.10 1.03 -10.46
N TYR A 34 -16.54 -0.17 -10.40
CA TYR A 34 -15.14 -0.36 -10.02
C TYR A 34 -14.19 0.30 -11.04
N SER A 35 -14.48 0.15 -12.32
CA SER A 35 -13.74 0.81 -13.40
C SER A 35 -13.84 2.34 -13.34
N ASP A 36 -15.03 2.87 -13.08
CA ASP A 36 -15.27 4.32 -12.95
C ASP A 36 -14.56 4.89 -11.71
N TYR A 37 -14.55 4.13 -10.59
CA TYR A 37 -13.81 4.48 -9.38
C TYR A 37 -12.31 4.64 -9.66
N ILE A 38 -11.71 3.66 -10.36
CA ILE A 38 -10.31 3.73 -10.77
C ILE A 38 -10.07 4.91 -11.69
N SER A 39 -10.90 5.09 -12.71
CA SER A 39 -10.79 6.19 -13.67
C SER A 39 -10.82 7.56 -12.98
N SER A 40 -11.64 7.71 -11.94
CA SER A 40 -11.67 8.91 -11.10
C SER A 40 -10.32 9.19 -10.43
N HIS A 41 -9.67 8.18 -9.86
CA HIS A 41 -8.35 8.33 -9.27
C HIS A 41 -7.26 8.64 -10.30
N LEU A 42 -7.39 8.10 -11.52
CA LEU A 42 -6.46 8.41 -12.61
C LEU A 42 -6.60 9.84 -13.13
N LEU A 43 -7.79 10.45 -13.07
CA LEU A 43 -7.97 11.88 -13.35
C LEU A 43 -7.17 12.72 -12.35
N VAL A 44 -7.25 12.39 -11.06
CA VAL A 44 -6.47 13.06 -10.02
C VAL A 44 -4.97 12.87 -10.23
N TYR A 45 -4.55 11.65 -10.60
CA TYR A 45 -3.15 11.39 -10.91
C TYR A 45 -2.65 12.22 -12.12
N LYS A 46 -3.44 12.32 -13.18
CA LYS A 46 -3.09 13.11 -14.38
C LYS A 46 -3.00 14.61 -14.09
N ASP A 47 -3.81 15.12 -13.18
CA ASP A 47 -3.83 16.54 -12.80
C ASP A 47 -2.72 16.89 -11.80
N ALA A 48 -2.56 16.09 -10.75
CA ALA A 48 -1.71 16.40 -9.61
C ALA A 48 -0.44 15.53 -9.49
N GLY A 49 -0.30 14.52 -10.33
CA GLY A 49 0.91 13.68 -10.43
C GLY A 49 1.04 12.59 -9.36
N TRP A 50 0.00 12.37 -8.53
CA TRP A 50 0.03 11.41 -7.43
C TRP A 50 -1.31 10.68 -7.26
N LEU A 51 -1.26 9.40 -6.87
CA LEU A 51 -2.44 8.72 -6.34
C LEU A 51 -2.75 9.26 -4.94
N ALA A 52 -4.03 9.43 -4.65
CA ALA A 52 -4.51 9.88 -3.35
C ALA A 52 -4.81 8.70 -2.43
N ASP A 53 -4.45 8.80 -1.15
CA ASP A 53 -4.96 7.88 -0.13
C ASP A 53 -6.47 8.09 0.08
N GLY A 54 -6.88 9.35 0.10
CA GLY A 54 -8.28 9.78 0.08
C GLY A 54 -8.44 11.12 -0.61
N ILE A 55 -9.67 11.40 -1.06
CA ILE A 55 -10.05 12.67 -1.69
C ILE A 55 -11.29 13.20 -1.00
N ALA A 56 -11.20 14.37 -0.39
CA ALA A 56 -12.34 15.10 0.13
C ALA A 56 -12.25 16.58 -0.23
N ASN A 57 -13.35 17.17 -0.66
CA ASN A 57 -13.42 18.59 -1.08
C ASN A 57 -12.33 18.95 -2.10
N SER A 58 -12.08 18.09 -3.09
CA SER A 58 -11.06 18.27 -4.13
C SER A 58 -9.63 18.45 -3.57
N ARG A 59 -9.35 17.86 -2.42
CA ARG A 59 -8.02 17.87 -1.79
C ARG A 59 -7.61 16.47 -1.42
N TYR A 60 -6.31 16.23 -1.41
CA TYR A 60 -5.75 15.03 -0.79
C TYR A 60 -6.09 15.01 0.70
N VAL A 61 -6.51 13.85 1.17
CA VAL A 61 -6.76 13.61 2.59
C VAL A 61 -5.87 12.45 3.01
N SER A 62 -5.04 12.67 4.01
CA SER A 62 -4.31 11.60 4.65
C SER A 62 -5.16 11.02 5.76
N GLY A 63 -5.64 9.80 5.56
CA GLY A 63 -6.24 9.01 6.62
C GLY A 63 -5.15 8.24 7.37
N VAL A 64 -5.04 6.96 7.06
CA VAL A 64 -4.04 6.05 7.64
C VAL A 64 -2.64 6.26 7.04
N GLY A 65 -2.56 6.84 5.84
CA GLY A 65 -1.29 7.21 5.18
C GLY A 65 -0.63 6.09 4.39
N THR A 66 -1.20 4.90 4.38
CA THR A 66 -0.62 3.73 3.70
C THR A 66 -0.96 3.64 2.22
N ASN A 67 -1.98 4.36 1.78
CA ASN A 67 -2.41 4.47 0.38
C ASN A 67 -2.38 3.14 -0.40
N LEU A 68 -3.27 2.23 -0.04
CA LEU A 68 -3.40 0.92 -0.69
C LEU A 68 -4.15 0.95 -2.03
N LEU A 69 -4.26 2.12 -2.66
CA LEU A 69 -4.93 2.27 -3.95
C LEU A 69 -4.29 1.43 -5.05
N SER A 70 -2.96 1.23 -5.00
CA SER A 70 -2.27 0.34 -5.93
C SER A 70 -2.77 -1.10 -5.84
N THR A 71 -3.07 -1.59 -4.65
CA THR A 71 -3.66 -2.92 -4.43
C THR A 71 -5.06 -3.01 -5.03
N ILE A 72 -5.86 -1.95 -4.87
CA ILE A 72 -7.20 -1.84 -5.44
C ILE A 72 -7.13 -1.91 -6.97
N ILE A 73 -6.27 -1.13 -7.59
CA ILE A 73 -6.13 -1.05 -9.05
C ILE A 73 -5.57 -2.37 -9.62
N ALA A 74 -4.51 -2.91 -9.02
CA ALA A 74 -3.94 -4.19 -9.41
C ALA A 74 -4.96 -5.32 -9.27
N GLY A 75 -5.76 -5.33 -8.19
CA GLY A 75 -6.83 -6.29 -7.96
C GLY A 75 -7.91 -6.24 -9.03
N ALA A 76 -8.33 -5.06 -9.47
CA ALA A 76 -9.27 -4.91 -10.57
C ALA A 76 -8.75 -5.54 -11.86
N TYR A 77 -7.49 -5.25 -12.19
CA TYR A 77 -6.84 -5.83 -13.37
C TYR A 77 -6.79 -7.36 -13.30
N GLN A 78 -6.46 -7.94 -12.13
CA GLN A 78 -6.44 -9.39 -11.91
C GLN A 78 -7.84 -10.01 -12.07
N CYS A 79 -8.89 -9.31 -11.65
CA CYS A 79 -10.29 -9.73 -11.83
C CYS A 79 -10.81 -9.55 -13.27
N GLY A 80 -9.97 -9.10 -14.21
CA GLY A 80 -10.34 -8.91 -15.61
C GLY A 80 -11.04 -7.57 -15.91
N ILE A 81 -11.16 -6.67 -14.94
CA ILE A 81 -11.70 -5.33 -15.12
C ILE A 81 -10.61 -4.46 -15.72
N ARG A 82 -10.85 -3.96 -16.95
CA ARG A 82 -9.83 -3.23 -17.75
C ARG A 82 -10.38 -2.05 -18.51
N ASP A 83 -11.63 -1.62 -18.22
CA ASP A 83 -12.26 -0.45 -18.86
C ASP A 83 -11.78 0.86 -18.21
N PHE A 84 -10.47 0.98 -18.05
CA PHE A 84 -9.76 2.17 -17.60
C PHE A 84 -8.41 2.28 -18.34
N ASP A 85 -7.74 3.42 -18.22
CA ASP A 85 -6.43 3.62 -18.85
C ASP A 85 -5.35 2.80 -18.11
N VAL A 86 -5.17 1.55 -18.55
CA VAL A 86 -4.28 0.54 -17.93
C VAL A 86 -2.82 1.03 -17.86
N ASN A 87 -2.35 1.75 -18.90
CA ASN A 87 -0.95 2.22 -18.94
C ASN A 87 -0.71 3.30 -17.90
N THR A 88 -1.57 4.31 -17.84
CA THR A 88 -1.51 5.36 -16.81
C THR A 88 -1.71 4.77 -15.42
N ALA A 89 -2.60 3.80 -15.26
CA ALA A 89 -2.85 3.15 -13.98
C ALA A 89 -1.62 2.38 -13.47
N TYR A 90 -0.96 1.65 -14.36
CA TYR A 90 0.28 0.95 -14.01
C TYR A 90 1.40 1.92 -13.61
N GLU A 91 1.61 2.98 -14.40
CA GLU A 91 2.58 4.02 -14.09
C GLU A 91 2.32 4.67 -12.73
N ALA A 92 1.06 5.03 -12.46
CA ALA A 92 0.64 5.62 -11.20
C ALA A 92 0.87 4.69 -10.01
N CYS A 93 0.55 3.39 -10.16
CA CYS A 93 0.81 2.39 -9.13
C CYS A 93 2.31 2.19 -8.90
N LEU A 94 3.10 2.08 -9.96
CA LEU A 94 4.56 1.93 -9.84
C LEU A 94 5.18 3.13 -9.11
N LYS A 95 4.75 4.34 -9.44
CA LYS A 95 5.15 5.55 -8.73
C LYS A 95 4.75 5.51 -7.25
N ASN A 96 3.53 5.09 -6.94
CA ASN A 96 3.02 4.98 -5.58
C ASN A 96 3.83 3.98 -4.73
N GLU A 97 4.37 2.92 -5.34
CA GLU A 97 5.19 1.92 -4.66
C GLU A 97 6.66 2.34 -4.49
N LEU A 98 7.21 3.11 -5.41
CA LEU A 98 8.65 3.30 -5.52
C LEU A 98 9.13 4.74 -5.30
N ASP A 99 8.24 5.74 -5.41
CA ASP A 99 8.58 7.14 -5.27
C ASP A 99 8.02 7.71 -3.96
N GLY A 100 8.89 8.23 -3.12
CA GLY A 100 8.54 8.90 -1.86
C GLY A 100 8.99 10.36 -1.81
N GLU A 101 9.62 10.86 -2.90
CA GLU A 101 10.18 12.20 -2.94
C GLU A 101 9.12 13.25 -3.35
N ASN A 102 9.16 14.39 -2.68
CA ASN A 102 8.34 15.58 -3.02
C ASN A 102 6.82 15.33 -3.10
N ARG A 103 6.31 14.31 -2.40
CA ARG A 103 4.88 14.03 -2.37
C ARG A 103 4.13 15.11 -1.56
N PRO A 104 2.97 15.57 -2.04
CA PRO A 104 2.09 16.42 -1.24
C PRO A 104 1.53 15.65 -0.03
N LEU A 105 1.17 16.39 1.03
CA LEU A 105 0.48 15.79 2.17
C LEU A 105 -0.81 15.08 1.72
N GLY A 106 -0.98 13.83 2.14
CA GLY A 106 -2.13 12.99 1.78
C GLY A 106 -2.06 12.31 0.42
N ALA A 107 -0.98 12.53 -0.35
CA ALA A 107 -0.74 11.85 -1.62
C ALA A 107 0.38 10.82 -1.49
N GLY A 108 0.38 9.79 -2.33
CA GLY A 108 1.36 8.72 -2.25
C GLY A 108 1.31 8.01 -0.90
N LYS A 109 2.35 7.24 -0.59
CA LYS A 109 2.51 6.55 0.70
C LYS A 109 3.49 7.31 1.59
N ILE A 110 3.15 7.44 2.85
CA ILE A 110 4.09 7.93 3.88
C ILE A 110 5.27 6.93 3.93
N ASP A 111 6.47 7.40 4.18
CA ASP A 111 7.66 6.53 4.38
C ASP A 111 8.10 5.65 3.20
N THR A 112 7.52 5.77 2.01
CA THR A 112 7.93 4.99 0.83
C THR A 112 9.42 5.09 0.58
N ARG A 113 10.02 6.27 0.73
CA ARG A 113 11.46 6.48 0.57
C ARG A 113 12.27 5.53 1.44
N TYR A 114 11.92 5.44 2.72
CA TYR A 114 12.63 4.58 3.66
C TYR A 114 12.37 3.10 3.41
N PHE A 115 11.13 2.76 3.04
CA PHE A 115 10.78 1.39 2.67
C PHE A 115 11.60 0.92 1.47
N VAL A 116 11.77 1.74 0.44
CA VAL A 116 12.58 1.43 -0.74
C VAL A 116 14.07 1.36 -0.42
N GLU A 117 14.57 2.24 0.45
CA GLU A 117 15.98 2.31 0.83
C GLU A 117 16.42 1.14 1.72
N TYR A 118 15.63 0.80 2.76
CA TYR A 118 15.97 -0.21 3.76
C TYR A 118 15.28 -1.56 3.52
N GLY A 119 14.24 -1.59 2.68
CA GLY A 119 13.34 -2.74 2.54
C GLY A 119 12.37 -2.92 3.71
N TYR A 120 12.34 -1.97 4.62
CA TYR A 120 11.38 -1.83 5.72
C TYR A 120 11.31 -0.36 6.14
N VAL A 121 10.26 0.03 6.85
CA VAL A 121 10.15 1.37 7.45
C VAL A 121 10.86 1.34 8.82
N PRO A 122 11.93 2.13 9.02
CA PRO A 122 12.62 2.19 10.30
C PRO A 122 11.73 2.79 11.39
N HIS A 123 11.87 2.30 12.62
CA HIS A 123 11.14 2.80 13.77
C HIS A 123 11.84 3.99 14.44
N LEU A 124 11.05 5.00 14.77
CA LEU A 124 11.41 6.07 15.70
C LEU A 124 10.32 6.15 16.78
N ASP A 125 10.72 6.22 18.03
CA ASP A 125 9.80 6.51 19.12
C ASP A 125 9.34 7.98 19.05
N LYS A 126 8.16 8.27 19.61
CA LYS A 126 7.58 9.63 19.61
C LYS A 126 8.55 10.62 20.27
N GLY A 127 8.88 11.66 19.55
CA GLY A 127 9.79 12.71 20.00
C GLY A 127 11.22 12.60 19.49
N ASP A 128 11.58 11.47 18.85
CA ASP A 128 12.93 11.25 18.33
C ASP A 128 13.13 11.79 16.90
N GLY A 129 12.07 12.30 16.28
CA GLY A 129 12.14 12.83 14.92
C GLY A 129 10.93 13.69 14.54
N PRO A 130 11.02 14.39 13.41
CA PRO A 130 9.99 15.31 12.94
C PRO A 130 8.77 14.60 12.31
N ASP A 131 8.86 13.31 12.03
CA ASP A 131 7.83 12.57 11.32
C ASP A 131 7.14 11.55 12.25
N GLU A 132 5.84 11.75 12.48
CA GLU A 132 5.05 10.83 13.31
C GLU A 132 4.83 9.47 12.64
N ALA A 133 5.04 9.35 11.33
CA ALA A 133 4.82 8.13 10.58
C ALA A 133 5.74 6.98 11.00
N PHE A 134 6.95 7.27 11.38
CA PHE A 134 7.89 6.25 11.89
C PHE A 134 7.40 5.51 13.14
N MET A 135 6.44 6.05 13.85
CA MET A 135 5.80 5.36 14.98
C MET A 135 5.04 4.10 14.56
N PHE A 136 4.63 4.00 13.29
CA PHE A 136 3.85 2.89 12.73
C PHE A 136 4.67 1.98 11.83
N SER A 137 5.96 1.98 12.00
CA SER A 137 6.96 1.38 11.12
C SER A 137 6.69 -0.09 10.74
N ALA A 138 6.32 -0.93 11.70
CA ALA A 138 6.07 -2.34 11.43
C ALA A 138 4.77 -2.54 10.63
N SER A 139 3.67 -1.87 10.99
CA SER A 139 2.42 -1.98 10.22
C SER A 139 2.58 -1.43 8.81
N HIS A 140 3.23 -0.28 8.63
CA HIS A 140 3.52 0.27 7.31
C HIS A 140 4.40 -0.66 6.47
N THR A 141 5.43 -1.27 7.08
CA THR A 141 6.25 -2.26 6.38
C THR A 141 5.42 -3.43 5.83
N LEU A 142 4.50 -3.96 6.64
CA LEU A 142 3.65 -5.08 6.22
C LEU A 142 2.69 -4.68 5.09
N GLU A 143 2.04 -3.54 5.22
CA GLU A 143 1.10 -3.04 4.21
C GLU A 143 1.80 -2.69 2.90
N TYR A 144 3.00 -2.12 2.96
CA TYR A 144 3.80 -1.81 1.77
C TYR A 144 4.35 -3.07 1.11
N ALA A 145 4.78 -4.06 1.88
CA ALA A 145 5.17 -5.37 1.36
C ALA A 145 4.03 -6.06 0.61
N TYR A 146 2.82 -6.03 1.18
CA TYR A 146 1.62 -6.56 0.53
C TYR A 146 1.26 -5.81 -0.76
N SER A 147 1.29 -4.48 -0.72
CA SER A 147 1.00 -3.66 -1.89
C SER A 147 2.04 -3.85 -3.01
N ALA A 148 3.33 -3.92 -2.65
CA ALA A 148 4.40 -4.21 -3.60
C ALA A 148 4.20 -5.58 -4.27
N TRP A 149 3.83 -6.62 -3.50
CA TRP A 149 3.49 -7.93 -4.05
C TRP A 149 2.33 -7.85 -5.05
N ALA A 150 1.26 -7.14 -4.72
CA ALA A 150 0.10 -7.01 -5.62
C ALA A 150 0.46 -6.36 -6.96
N VAL A 151 1.25 -5.29 -6.93
CA VAL A 151 1.74 -4.63 -8.15
C VAL A 151 2.76 -5.49 -8.89
N ALA A 152 3.57 -6.29 -8.18
CA ALA A 152 4.50 -7.25 -8.79
C ALA A 152 3.74 -8.29 -9.63
N GLN A 153 2.63 -8.84 -9.12
CA GLN A 153 1.82 -9.80 -9.90
C GLN A 153 1.28 -9.16 -11.19
N TRP A 154 0.92 -7.88 -11.13
CA TRP A 154 0.52 -7.15 -12.33
C TRP A 154 1.69 -6.91 -13.29
N ALA A 155 2.86 -6.53 -12.79
CA ALA A 155 4.09 -6.40 -13.58
C ALA A 155 4.43 -7.71 -14.31
N LYS A 156 4.32 -8.85 -13.62
CA LYS A 156 4.51 -10.19 -14.20
C LYS A 156 3.59 -10.43 -15.40
N GLN A 157 2.30 -10.11 -15.27
CA GLN A 157 1.33 -10.26 -16.36
C GLN A 157 1.61 -9.33 -17.55
N LEU A 158 2.16 -8.16 -17.29
CA LEU A 158 2.55 -7.21 -18.35
C LEU A 158 3.93 -7.51 -18.95
N GLY A 159 4.63 -8.54 -18.49
CA GLY A 159 5.98 -8.90 -18.94
C GLY A 159 7.06 -7.92 -18.52
N LYS A 160 6.82 -7.11 -17.48
CA LYS A 160 7.76 -6.10 -16.95
C LYS A 160 8.66 -6.75 -15.89
N THR A 161 9.64 -7.54 -16.34
CA THR A 161 10.47 -8.38 -15.48
C THR A 161 11.28 -7.59 -14.44
N ASP A 162 11.82 -6.44 -14.79
CA ASP A 162 12.63 -5.65 -13.87
C ASP A 162 11.78 -5.07 -12.74
N ASP A 163 10.60 -4.53 -13.06
CA ASP A 163 9.63 -4.05 -12.07
C ASP A 163 9.17 -5.19 -11.17
N TYR A 164 8.85 -6.36 -11.76
CA TYR A 164 8.48 -7.56 -11.02
C TYR A 164 9.54 -7.94 -9.99
N ASN A 165 10.78 -8.07 -10.40
CA ASN A 165 11.88 -8.47 -9.52
C ASN A 165 12.10 -7.47 -8.37
N ARG A 166 12.07 -6.16 -8.69
CA ARG A 166 12.23 -5.10 -7.70
C ARG A 166 11.10 -5.11 -6.67
N LEU A 167 9.86 -5.20 -7.14
CA LEU A 167 8.69 -5.21 -6.26
C LEU A 167 8.61 -6.49 -5.43
N MET A 168 9.00 -7.65 -5.99
CA MET A 168 9.08 -8.91 -5.24
C MET A 168 10.16 -8.88 -4.16
N ASP A 169 11.28 -8.18 -4.36
CA ASP A 169 12.25 -7.97 -3.28
C ASP A 169 11.67 -7.10 -2.15
N LEU A 170 10.96 -6.03 -2.50
CA LEU A 170 10.27 -5.17 -1.52
C LEU A 170 9.16 -5.93 -0.78
N SER A 171 8.46 -6.84 -1.45
CA SER A 171 7.41 -7.66 -0.82
C SER A 171 7.93 -8.54 0.33
N LYS A 172 9.23 -8.80 0.40
CA LYS A 172 9.90 -9.49 1.51
C LYS A 172 10.20 -8.59 2.72
N GLY A 173 9.70 -7.36 2.72
CA GLY A 173 9.90 -6.42 3.84
C GLY A 173 9.49 -6.99 5.20
N TRP A 174 8.47 -7.84 5.22
CA TRP A 174 8.02 -8.53 6.43
C TRP A 174 9.09 -9.46 7.03
N GLU A 175 9.89 -10.16 6.25
CA GLU A 175 10.98 -11.03 6.71
C GLU A 175 12.03 -10.21 7.47
N ARG A 176 12.26 -8.98 7.03
CA ARG A 176 13.25 -8.07 7.62
C ARG A 176 12.87 -7.58 9.01
N ILE A 177 11.57 -7.58 9.33
CA ILE A 177 11.04 -7.15 10.64
C ILE A 177 10.48 -8.31 11.48
N TYR A 178 10.51 -9.53 10.98
CA TYR A 178 10.16 -10.71 11.78
C TYR A 178 11.31 -11.07 12.70
N ASP A 179 11.01 -11.16 14.01
CA ASP A 179 11.96 -11.54 15.04
C ASP A 179 11.69 -12.97 15.49
N PRO A 180 12.51 -13.95 15.05
CA PRO A 180 12.32 -15.35 15.41
C PRO A 180 12.56 -15.64 16.91
N SER A 181 13.18 -14.74 17.65
CA SER A 181 13.42 -14.92 19.09
C SER A 181 12.13 -14.80 19.89
N CYS A 182 11.13 -14.06 19.38
CA CYS A 182 9.82 -13.90 20.03
C CYS A 182 8.64 -14.36 19.15
N ASN A 183 8.89 -14.75 17.90
CA ASN A 183 7.88 -15.15 16.89
C ASN A 183 6.85 -14.06 16.55
N PHE A 184 7.27 -12.81 16.54
CA PHE A 184 6.45 -11.67 16.17
C PHE A 184 7.15 -10.79 15.13
N VAL A 185 6.36 -10.06 14.34
CA VAL A 185 6.88 -8.86 13.70
C VAL A 185 7.20 -7.84 14.77
N ARG A 186 8.38 -7.25 14.68
CA ARG A 186 8.90 -6.32 15.69
C ARG A 186 9.47 -5.08 15.00
N PRO A 187 9.15 -3.88 15.49
CA PRO A 187 9.72 -2.66 14.93
C PRO A 187 11.25 -2.67 14.98
N LYS A 188 11.87 -2.18 13.90
CA LYS A 188 13.32 -2.21 13.67
C LYS A 188 13.84 -0.82 13.41
N LYS A 189 14.96 -0.46 14.04
CA LYS A 189 15.60 0.86 13.90
C LYS A 189 16.40 0.96 12.58
N LYS A 190 16.83 2.17 12.22
CA LYS A 190 17.67 2.40 11.01
C LYS A 190 18.99 1.62 11.02
N ASP A 191 19.56 1.37 12.17
CA ASP A 191 20.81 0.61 12.33
C ASP A 191 20.62 -0.91 12.19
N GLY A 192 19.39 -1.36 11.93
CA GLY A 192 19.05 -2.77 11.79
C GLY A 192 18.78 -3.50 13.10
N THR A 193 18.84 -2.84 14.25
CA THR A 193 18.50 -3.44 15.53
C THR A 193 16.99 -3.38 15.78
N PHE A 194 16.45 -4.35 16.48
CA PHE A 194 15.07 -4.30 16.95
C PHE A 194 14.93 -3.32 18.12
N ILE A 195 13.74 -2.71 18.29
CA ILE A 195 13.46 -1.87 19.45
C ILE A 195 13.63 -2.65 20.74
N GLU A 196 14.08 -1.98 21.78
CA GLU A 196 14.16 -2.52 23.15
C GLU A 196 12.78 -2.54 23.83
N ASP A 197 12.67 -3.20 24.96
CA ASP A 197 11.44 -3.27 25.77
C ASP A 197 10.18 -3.59 24.94
N PHE A 198 10.30 -4.52 24.01
CA PHE A 198 9.22 -4.93 23.14
C PHE A 198 8.15 -5.71 23.89
N ASN A 199 6.93 -5.18 23.87
CA ASN A 199 5.75 -5.86 24.37
C ASN A 199 4.77 -6.09 23.22
N PRO A 200 4.51 -7.35 22.80
CA PRO A 200 3.65 -7.64 21.65
C PRO A 200 2.18 -7.22 21.84
N MET A 201 1.75 -6.94 23.07
CA MET A 201 0.42 -6.43 23.37
C MET A 201 0.33 -4.91 23.37
N GLN A 202 1.47 -4.21 23.29
CA GLN A 202 1.50 -2.76 23.27
C GLN A 202 0.94 -2.23 21.97
N VAL A 203 -0.11 -1.39 22.05
CA VAL A 203 -0.69 -0.68 20.90
C VAL A 203 0.11 0.58 20.57
N TRP A 204 0.04 1.03 19.33
CA TRP A 204 0.58 2.29 18.82
C TRP A 204 2.11 2.41 18.76
N ARG A 205 2.88 1.47 19.26
CA ARG A 205 4.33 1.46 19.14
C ARG A 205 4.79 0.55 18.02
N GLY A 206 4.98 1.12 16.84
CA GLY A 206 5.29 0.40 15.61
C GLY A 206 4.08 -0.11 14.85
N PHE A 207 2.88 0.00 15.41
CA PHE A 207 1.64 -0.54 14.85
C PHE A 207 0.53 0.49 14.92
N GLN A 208 -0.02 0.84 13.78
CA GLN A 208 -1.14 1.76 13.70
C GLN A 208 -2.44 1.06 14.12
N GLU A 209 -3.14 1.64 15.09
CA GLU A 209 -4.43 1.15 15.60
C GLU A 209 -4.41 -0.33 16.05
N GLY A 210 -3.25 -0.85 16.39
CA GLY A 210 -3.10 -2.26 16.73
C GLY A 210 -1.79 -2.57 17.44
N ASN A 211 -1.46 -3.85 17.48
CA ASN A 211 -0.27 -4.39 18.13
C ASN A 211 0.32 -5.58 17.34
N ALA A 212 1.46 -6.12 17.81
CA ALA A 212 2.14 -7.21 17.13
C ALA A 212 1.30 -8.49 17.01
N TRP A 213 0.43 -8.80 17.99
CA TRP A 213 -0.46 -9.94 17.92
C TRP A 213 -1.40 -9.89 16.71
N GLN A 214 -1.93 -8.72 16.41
CA GLN A 214 -2.84 -8.52 15.28
C GLN A 214 -2.09 -8.53 13.95
N TYR A 215 -0.96 -7.81 13.89
CA TYR A 215 -0.23 -7.59 12.64
C TYR A 215 0.66 -8.76 12.21
N THR A 216 1.14 -9.60 13.12
CA THR A 216 1.97 -10.76 12.74
C THR A 216 1.22 -11.71 11.80
N PHE A 217 -0.08 -11.85 11.95
CA PHE A 217 -0.92 -12.67 11.08
C PHE A 217 -1.26 -12.01 9.72
N TYR A 218 -0.98 -10.73 9.56
CA TYR A 218 -1.16 -10.03 8.29
C TYR A 218 -0.33 -10.68 7.16
N VAL A 219 0.81 -11.22 7.50
CA VAL A 219 1.77 -11.85 6.57
C VAL A 219 1.32 -13.21 6.07
N CYS A 220 0.44 -13.93 6.76
CA CYS A 220 -0.05 -15.24 6.34
C CYS A 220 -0.67 -15.24 4.94
N LEU A 221 -1.13 -14.10 4.45
CA LEU A 221 -1.66 -13.95 3.10
C LEU A 221 -0.55 -14.01 2.02
N LEU A 222 0.70 -13.72 2.36
CA LEU A 222 1.84 -13.80 1.45
C LEU A 222 2.40 -15.22 1.34
N TYR A 223 2.28 -16.04 2.38
CA TYR A 223 2.72 -17.44 2.38
C TYR A 223 1.91 -18.34 1.45
N THR A 224 0.64 -18.01 1.23
CA THR A 224 -0.23 -18.81 0.35
C THR A 224 0.06 -18.62 -1.13
N SER A 225 0.83 -17.58 -1.50
CA SER A 225 1.19 -17.33 -2.90
C SER A 225 2.39 -18.15 -3.38
N ASP A 226 3.34 -18.46 -2.50
CA ASP A 226 4.49 -19.30 -2.86
C ASP A 226 4.09 -20.79 -2.96
N ALA A 227 3.03 -21.20 -2.24
CA ALA A 227 2.49 -22.55 -2.33
C ALA A 227 1.65 -22.82 -3.59
N ALA A 228 1.37 -21.78 -4.39
CA ALA A 228 0.64 -21.93 -5.66
C ALA A 228 1.58 -22.03 -6.87
N ASP A 229 2.88 -21.84 -6.68
CA ASP A 229 3.90 -21.94 -7.74
C ASP A 229 4.68 -23.28 -7.70
N GLU A 230 4.36 -24.20 -6.75
CA GLU A 230 4.77 -25.62 -6.76
C GLU A 230 3.65 -26.52 -7.31
#